data_cd2770b34399522d9a2554ee65a1e52b
#
_entry.id   cd2770b34399522d9a2554ee65a1e52b
#
_cell.length_a   1.000
_cell.length_b   1.000
_cell.length_c   1.000
_cell.angle_alpha   90.00
_cell.angle_beta   90.00
_cell.angle_gamma   90.00
#
_symmetry.space_group_name_H-M   'P 1'
#
loop_
_entity.id
_entity.type
_entity.pdbx_description
1 polymer ?
#
loop_
_entity_poly.entity_id
_entity_poly.type
_entity_poly.pdbx_seq_one_letter_code
_entity_poly.pdbx_strand_id
1 'polypeptide(L)'
;MGTHFIYTYDNGWEYEWYCKNDHTVDYRIHGGMVAGRWVKDQEAHINLLTDGVYKIAWTEPTGTDVALDFIPNEHKLNGTIFFPKWVQDHPEITVCYQNEHIDLMHESREKYDTYPKMVVPEFAKITYIGDAGTDNGETIAEAPYEGMTDDIRNGNYYDENYRIIKKDGHKYVQKQLILLFW
;
A
#
# COMPACT_ATOMS: atom_id res chain seq x y z
N MET A 1 -10.16 -0.43 -10.37
CA MET A 1 -8.86 -1.04 -10.74
C MET A 1 -7.95 0.04 -11.27
N GLY A 2 -6.63 -0.10 -11.12
CA GLY A 2 -5.66 0.91 -11.52
C GLY A 2 -5.56 2.11 -10.55
N THR A 3 -6.33 2.11 -9.47
CA THR A 3 -6.35 3.23 -8.54
C THR A 3 -5.15 3.18 -7.61
N HIS A 4 -4.40 4.26 -7.55
CA HIS A 4 -3.31 4.50 -6.63
C HIS A 4 -3.71 5.58 -5.63
N PHE A 5 -3.52 5.35 -4.34
CA PHE A 5 -3.91 6.30 -3.30
C PHE A 5 -3.00 6.26 -2.08
N ILE A 6 -2.93 7.40 -1.38
CA ILE A 6 -2.25 7.56 -0.11
C ILE A 6 -3.30 7.95 0.91
N TYR A 7 -3.21 7.38 2.10
CA TYR A 7 -4.10 7.71 3.20
C TYR A 7 -3.36 7.77 4.52
N THR A 8 -3.88 8.60 5.41
CA THR A 8 -3.37 8.74 6.77
C THR A 8 -4.48 8.37 7.73
N TYR A 9 -4.22 7.39 8.58
CA TYR A 9 -5.10 6.98 9.66
C TYR A 9 -5.18 8.06 10.75
N ASP A 10 -6.26 8.07 11.53
CA ASP A 10 -6.45 9.03 12.62
C ASP A 10 -5.34 8.92 13.69
N ASN A 11 -4.71 7.76 13.83
CA ASN A 11 -3.54 7.54 14.68
C ASN A 11 -2.21 8.06 14.08
N GLY A 12 -2.23 8.65 12.89
CA GLY A 12 -1.09 9.23 12.20
C GLY A 12 -0.29 8.27 11.33
N TRP A 13 -0.68 7.00 11.22
CA TRP A 13 0.00 6.05 10.32
C TRP A 13 -0.30 6.39 8.86
N GLU A 14 0.72 6.46 8.02
CA GLU A 14 0.59 6.80 6.60
C GLU A 14 0.93 5.61 5.71
N TYR A 15 -0.01 5.26 4.83
CA TYR A 15 0.06 4.12 3.94
C TYR A 15 -0.21 4.56 2.50
N GLU A 16 0.47 3.92 1.57
CA GLU A 16 0.29 4.06 0.13
C GLU A 16 -0.16 2.74 -0.45
N TRP A 17 -1.12 2.78 -1.36
CA TRP A 17 -1.80 1.60 -1.83
C TRP A 17 -2.15 1.70 -3.32
N TYR A 18 -1.97 0.61 -4.04
CA TYR A 18 -2.28 0.50 -5.44
C TYR A 18 -3.16 -0.73 -5.69
N CYS A 19 -4.37 -0.50 -6.21
CA CYS A 19 -5.29 -1.53 -6.67
C CYS A 19 -4.88 -1.95 -8.08
N LYS A 20 -3.99 -2.92 -8.19
CA LYS A 20 -3.33 -3.31 -9.43
C LYS A 20 -4.33 -3.84 -10.46
N ASN A 21 -5.18 -4.76 -10.03
CA ASN A 21 -6.28 -5.33 -10.81
C ASN A 21 -7.44 -5.76 -9.89
N ASP A 22 -8.30 -6.69 -10.31
CA ASP A 22 -9.50 -7.10 -9.57
C ASP A 22 -9.24 -8.06 -8.40
N HIS A 23 -8.00 -8.53 -8.24
CA HIS A 23 -7.64 -9.49 -7.20
C HIS A 23 -6.23 -9.30 -6.63
N THR A 24 -5.48 -8.28 -7.08
CA THR A 24 -4.09 -8.05 -6.67
C THR A 24 -3.86 -6.60 -6.27
N VAL A 25 -3.12 -6.44 -5.19
CA VAL A 25 -2.75 -5.14 -4.62
C VAL A 25 -1.27 -5.05 -4.34
N ASP A 26 -0.72 -3.84 -4.49
CA ASP A 26 0.63 -3.50 -4.07
C ASP A 26 0.56 -2.37 -3.04
N TYR A 27 1.47 -2.31 -2.07
CA TYR A 27 1.45 -1.23 -1.07
C TYR A 27 2.82 -0.95 -0.44
N ARG A 28 2.96 0.27 0.10
CA ARG A 28 4.08 0.74 0.90
C ARG A 28 3.58 1.33 2.21
N ILE A 29 4.34 1.14 3.28
CA ILE A 29 4.01 1.69 4.59
C ILE A 29 5.03 2.77 4.94
N HIS A 30 4.58 4.02 4.95
CA HIS A 30 5.42 5.20 5.19
C HIS A 30 5.48 5.60 6.66
N GLY A 31 4.46 5.26 7.44
CA GLY A 31 4.37 5.58 8.87
C GLY A 31 3.69 4.48 9.67
N GLY A 32 3.99 4.41 10.97
CA GLY A 32 3.41 3.45 11.89
C GLY A 32 4.35 2.32 12.29
N MET A 33 3.78 1.29 12.91
CA MET A 33 4.53 0.21 13.57
C MET A 33 5.46 -0.55 12.62
N VAL A 34 5.07 -0.70 11.36
CA VAL A 34 5.82 -1.44 10.34
C VAL A 34 6.26 -0.54 9.17
N ALA A 35 6.53 0.73 9.46
CA ALA A 35 7.03 1.68 8.47
C ALA A 35 8.30 1.18 7.79
N GLY A 36 8.39 1.32 6.47
CA GLY A 36 9.47 0.78 5.64
C GLY A 36 9.14 -0.55 4.96
N ARG A 37 8.07 -1.22 5.38
CA ARG A 37 7.56 -2.43 4.71
C ARG A 37 6.95 -2.07 3.36
N TRP A 38 7.19 -2.90 2.35
CA TRP A 38 6.51 -2.79 1.07
C TRP A 38 6.28 -4.15 0.43
N VAL A 39 5.23 -4.24 -0.36
CA VAL A 39 4.67 -5.50 -0.84
C VAL A 39 4.17 -5.32 -2.26
N LYS A 40 4.41 -6.31 -3.10
CA LYS A 40 3.85 -6.40 -4.46
C LYS A 40 3.08 -7.69 -4.62
N ASP A 41 2.11 -7.64 -5.52
CA ASP A 41 1.35 -8.81 -5.95
C ASP A 41 0.68 -9.57 -4.80
N GLN A 42 0.21 -8.83 -3.77
CA GLN A 42 -0.57 -9.41 -2.70
C GLN A 42 -1.97 -9.77 -3.22
N GLU A 43 -2.32 -11.05 -3.13
CA GLU A 43 -3.68 -11.49 -3.43
C GLU A 43 -4.67 -10.87 -2.44
N ALA A 44 -5.76 -10.32 -2.95
CA ALA A 44 -6.78 -9.66 -2.18
C ALA A 44 -8.18 -9.91 -2.74
N HIS A 45 -9.17 -9.91 -1.86
CA HIS A 45 -10.59 -9.98 -2.23
C HIS A 45 -11.15 -8.55 -2.32
N ILE A 46 -11.58 -8.14 -3.52
CA ILE A 46 -12.11 -6.79 -3.78
C ILE A 46 -13.57 -6.91 -4.17
N ASN A 47 -14.47 -6.34 -3.37
CA ASN A 47 -15.90 -6.42 -3.55
C ASN A 47 -16.53 -5.02 -3.56
N LEU A 48 -17.36 -4.74 -4.56
CA LEU A 48 -18.24 -3.56 -4.55
C LEU A 48 -19.43 -3.87 -3.63
N LEU A 49 -19.53 -3.13 -2.53
CA LEU A 49 -20.63 -3.29 -1.55
C LEU A 49 -21.87 -2.52 -1.97
N THR A 50 -21.66 -1.29 -2.41
CA THR A 50 -22.68 -0.39 -2.95
C THR A 50 -21.97 0.63 -3.84
N ASP A 51 -22.71 1.49 -4.54
CA ASP A 51 -22.11 2.48 -5.45
C ASP A 51 -21.03 3.31 -4.75
N GLY A 52 -19.81 3.24 -5.30
CA GLY A 52 -18.64 3.94 -4.77
C GLY A 52 -18.06 3.43 -3.45
N VAL A 53 -18.50 2.29 -2.92
CA VAL A 53 -17.99 1.71 -1.67
C VAL A 53 -17.44 0.30 -1.90
N TYR A 54 -16.17 0.10 -1.61
CA TYR A 54 -15.49 -1.17 -1.83
C TYR A 54 -14.97 -1.76 -0.53
N LYS A 55 -15.14 -3.07 -0.36
CA LYS A 55 -14.46 -3.88 0.65
C LYS A 55 -13.24 -4.53 0.01
N ILE A 56 -12.09 -4.37 0.64
CA ILE A 56 -10.83 -5.00 0.21
C ILE A 56 -10.26 -5.74 1.40
N ALA A 57 -9.97 -7.03 1.25
CA ALA A 57 -9.49 -7.84 2.37
C ALA A 57 -8.45 -8.86 1.91
N TRP A 58 -7.42 -9.09 2.74
CA TRP A 58 -6.37 -10.07 2.49
C TRP A 58 -5.74 -10.58 3.77
N THR A 59 -5.00 -11.69 3.65
CA THR A 59 -4.12 -12.22 4.69
C THR A 59 -2.69 -12.19 4.18
N GLU A 60 -1.78 -11.64 4.97
CA GLU A 60 -0.35 -11.61 4.65
C GLU A 60 0.37 -12.91 5.07
N PRO A 61 1.54 -13.22 4.50
CA PRO A 61 2.41 -14.31 4.96
C PRO A 61 2.77 -14.23 6.45
N THR A 62 2.79 -13.02 7.01
CA THR A 62 2.96 -12.75 8.45
C THR A 62 1.84 -13.32 9.32
N GLY A 63 0.68 -13.63 8.75
CA GLY A 63 -0.56 -13.93 9.46
C GLY A 63 -1.32 -12.68 9.90
N THR A 64 -0.91 -11.49 9.44
CA THR A 64 -1.69 -10.26 9.56
C THR A 64 -2.89 -10.33 8.62
N ASP A 65 -4.08 -10.05 9.15
CA ASP A 65 -5.28 -9.89 8.33
C ASP A 65 -5.62 -8.40 8.22
N VAL A 66 -6.02 -7.98 7.03
CA VAL A 66 -6.40 -6.60 6.74
C VAL A 66 -7.76 -6.57 6.06
N ALA A 67 -8.61 -5.65 6.47
CA ALA A 67 -9.86 -5.33 5.81
C ALA A 67 -10.00 -3.81 5.70
N LEU A 68 -10.24 -3.32 4.48
CA LEU A 68 -10.44 -1.91 4.19
C LEU A 68 -11.84 -1.68 3.61
N ASP A 69 -12.53 -0.68 4.11
CA ASP A 69 -13.69 -0.08 3.45
C ASP A 69 -13.25 1.20 2.75
N PHE A 70 -13.12 1.14 1.43
CA PHE A 70 -12.61 2.23 0.61
C PHE A 70 -13.76 3.03 -0.01
N ILE A 71 -13.83 4.33 0.31
CA ILE A 71 -14.90 5.26 -0.07
C ILE A 71 -14.28 6.47 -0.80
N PRO A 72 -13.81 6.29 -2.04
CA PRO A 72 -13.04 7.31 -2.76
C PRO A 72 -13.78 8.63 -2.94
N ASN A 73 -15.08 8.61 -3.21
CA ASN A 73 -15.90 9.80 -3.41
C ASN A 73 -15.97 10.70 -2.16
N GLU A 74 -15.75 10.15 -0.98
CA GLU A 74 -15.72 10.89 0.29
C GLU A 74 -14.29 11.16 0.78
N HIS A 75 -13.27 10.70 0.04
CA HIS A 75 -11.87 10.72 0.48
C HIS A 75 -11.66 10.05 1.84
N LYS A 76 -12.41 8.99 2.09
CA LYS A 76 -12.41 8.23 3.34
C LYS A 76 -12.04 6.79 3.14
N LEU A 77 -11.47 6.22 4.17
CA LEU A 77 -11.24 4.79 4.31
C LEU A 77 -11.48 4.41 5.77
N ASN A 78 -12.00 3.22 6.02
CA ASN A 78 -11.93 2.57 7.32
C ASN A 78 -11.08 1.32 7.16
N GLY A 79 -10.02 1.20 7.96
CA GLY A 79 -9.16 0.03 7.98
C GLY A 79 -9.32 -0.73 9.28
N THR A 80 -9.34 -2.07 9.20
CA THR A 80 -9.20 -2.93 10.36
C THR A 80 -8.05 -3.88 10.10
N ILE A 81 -6.99 -3.76 10.91
CA ILE A 81 -5.79 -4.59 10.82
C ILE A 81 -5.72 -5.48 12.06
N PHE A 82 -5.47 -6.78 11.85
CA PHE A 82 -5.32 -7.78 12.90
C PHE A 82 -3.87 -8.24 12.93
N PHE A 83 -3.04 -7.58 13.71
CA PHE A 83 -1.63 -7.95 13.84
C PHE A 83 -1.44 -9.16 14.75
N PRO A 84 -0.74 -10.23 14.31
CA PRO A 84 -0.31 -11.30 15.20
C PRO A 84 0.55 -10.76 16.34
N LYS A 85 0.54 -11.45 17.48
CA LYS A 85 1.35 -11.06 18.63
C LYS A 85 2.83 -10.90 18.28
N TRP A 86 3.39 -11.80 17.49
CA TRP A 86 4.79 -11.73 17.10
C TRP A 86 5.14 -10.48 16.27
N VAL A 87 4.21 -9.99 15.43
CA VAL A 87 4.41 -8.74 14.68
C VAL A 87 4.40 -7.53 15.62
N GLN A 88 3.62 -7.58 16.71
CA GLN A 88 3.64 -6.54 17.73
C GLN A 88 4.97 -6.54 18.52
N ASP A 89 5.45 -7.73 18.86
CA ASP A 89 6.65 -7.91 19.69
C ASP A 89 7.95 -7.68 18.86
N HIS A 90 7.91 -7.97 17.56
CA HIS A 90 9.07 -7.94 16.64
C HIS A 90 8.72 -7.30 15.29
N PRO A 91 8.19 -6.06 15.26
CA PRO A 91 7.76 -5.42 14.01
C PRO A 91 8.91 -5.25 13.01
N GLU A 92 10.15 -5.08 13.50
CA GLU A 92 11.36 -4.93 12.71
C GLU A 92 11.63 -6.09 11.75
N ILE A 93 11.18 -7.31 12.08
CA ILE A 93 11.33 -8.49 11.20
C ILE A 93 10.51 -8.31 9.91
N THR A 94 9.40 -7.55 9.98
CA THR A 94 8.49 -7.36 8.83
C THR A 94 8.86 -6.16 7.96
N VAL A 95 9.84 -5.34 8.39
CA VAL A 95 10.26 -4.12 7.67
C VAL A 95 11.26 -4.47 6.57
N CYS A 96 10.72 -4.96 5.47
CA CYS A 96 11.50 -5.40 4.30
C CYS A 96 10.60 -5.45 3.05
N TYR A 97 11.20 -5.81 1.91
CA TYR A 97 10.43 -6.24 0.73
C TYR A 97 9.87 -7.63 0.97
N GLN A 98 8.56 -7.73 1.20
CA GLN A 98 7.90 -8.98 1.56
C GLN A 98 8.20 -10.11 0.57
N ASN A 99 8.14 -9.82 -0.73
CA ASN A 99 8.24 -10.85 -1.77
C ASN A 99 9.58 -11.58 -1.81
N GLU A 100 10.64 -10.96 -1.29
CA GLU A 100 11.96 -11.59 -1.14
C GLU A 100 12.15 -12.27 0.22
N HIS A 101 11.18 -12.15 1.14
CA HIS A 101 11.31 -12.60 2.53
C HIS A 101 10.11 -13.43 3.01
N ILE A 102 9.41 -14.10 2.09
CA ILE A 102 8.22 -14.93 2.41
C ILE A 102 8.56 -16.03 3.41
N ASP A 103 9.69 -16.71 3.20
CA ASP A 103 10.13 -17.80 4.10
C ASP A 103 10.39 -17.26 5.53
N LEU A 104 11.03 -16.10 5.65
CA LEU A 104 11.25 -15.43 6.93
C LEU A 104 9.92 -15.14 7.65
N MET A 105 8.89 -14.69 6.91
CA MET A 105 7.56 -14.44 7.49
C MET A 105 6.91 -15.73 8.00
N HIS A 106 7.00 -16.80 7.22
CA HIS A 106 6.47 -18.11 7.59
C HIS A 106 7.20 -18.69 8.82
N GLU A 107 8.53 -18.69 8.81
CA GLU A 107 9.36 -19.15 9.92
C GLU A 107 9.08 -18.37 11.22
N SER A 108 8.94 -17.05 11.12
CA SER A 108 8.61 -16.19 12.25
C SER A 108 7.23 -16.51 12.82
N ARG A 109 6.23 -16.70 11.95
CA ARG A 109 4.87 -17.09 12.35
C ARG A 109 4.81 -18.46 13.03
N GLU A 110 5.67 -19.40 12.65
CA GLU A 110 5.77 -20.71 13.29
C GLU A 110 6.56 -20.68 14.60
N LYS A 111 7.54 -19.77 14.70
CA LYS A 111 8.45 -19.65 15.85
C LYS A 111 7.83 -18.90 17.02
N TYR A 112 7.03 -17.88 16.73
CA TYR A 112 6.52 -16.94 17.73
C TYR A 112 5.00 -17.05 17.91
N ASP A 113 4.51 -16.51 19.03
CA ASP A 113 3.07 -16.52 19.33
C ASP A 113 2.27 -15.67 18.36
N THR A 114 1.18 -16.23 17.83
CA THR A 114 0.23 -15.51 16.99
C THR A 114 -0.81 -14.76 17.81
N TYR A 115 -1.21 -15.28 18.95
CA TYR A 115 -2.28 -14.74 19.80
C TYR A 115 -1.77 -14.21 21.13
N PRO A 116 -2.49 -13.20 21.72
CA PRO A 116 -3.65 -12.52 21.15
C PRO A 116 -3.27 -11.61 19.98
N LYS A 117 -4.13 -11.49 18.97
CA LYS A 117 -3.96 -10.48 17.89
C LYS A 117 -4.31 -9.09 18.43
N MET A 118 -3.53 -8.10 18.03
CA MET A 118 -3.89 -6.69 18.22
C MET A 118 -4.81 -6.27 17.07
N VAL A 119 -5.95 -5.69 17.43
CA VAL A 119 -6.91 -5.15 16.45
C VAL A 119 -6.75 -3.64 16.41
N VAL A 120 -6.50 -3.11 15.23
CA VAL A 120 -6.38 -1.66 14.96
C VAL A 120 -7.51 -1.25 14.02
N PRO A 121 -8.68 -0.83 14.56
CA PRO A 121 -9.79 -0.32 13.76
C PRO A 121 -9.68 1.21 13.68
N GLU A 122 -9.28 1.74 12.53
CA GLU A 122 -9.04 3.17 12.38
C GLU A 122 -9.75 3.74 11.15
N PHE A 123 -10.26 4.95 11.27
CA PHE A 123 -10.62 5.75 10.11
C PHE A 123 -9.36 6.40 9.53
N ALA A 124 -9.41 6.64 8.22
CA ALA A 124 -8.34 7.32 7.51
C ALA A 124 -8.90 8.34 6.52
N LYS A 125 -8.12 9.37 6.30
CA LYS A 125 -8.34 10.34 5.25
C LYS A 125 -7.47 9.98 4.05
N ILE A 126 -8.08 9.87 2.86
CA ILE A 126 -7.34 9.74 1.61
C ILE A 126 -6.79 11.12 1.25
N THR A 127 -5.46 11.23 1.19
CA THR A 127 -4.72 12.47 0.94
C THR A 127 -4.21 12.59 -0.49
N TYR A 128 -4.21 11.49 -1.23
CA TYR A 128 -3.94 11.43 -2.66
C TYR A 128 -4.77 10.31 -3.28
N ILE A 129 -5.26 10.52 -4.48
CA ILE A 129 -5.89 9.51 -5.32
C ILE A 129 -5.60 9.81 -6.79
N GLY A 130 -5.18 8.80 -7.53
CA GLY A 130 -4.84 8.91 -8.95
C GLY A 130 -5.12 7.62 -9.71
N ASP A 131 -5.16 7.71 -11.02
CA ASP A 131 -5.24 6.56 -11.91
C ASP A 131 -3.82 6.19 -12.35
N ALA A 132 -3.36 5.02 -11.94
CA ALA A 132 -2.07 4.46 -12.30
C ALA A 132 -2.16 3.46 -13.48
N GLY A 133 -3.36 3.23 -14.01
CA GLY A 133 -3.63 2.15 -14.94
C GLY A 133 -3.58 0.77 -14.27
N THR A 134 -4.18 -0.22 -14.91
CA THR A 134 -4.15 -1.61 -14.43
C THR A 134 -2.81 -2.28 -14.74
N ASP A 135 -2.41 -3.23 -13.89
CA ASP A 135 -1.21 -4.06 -14.06
C ASP A 135 0.10 -3.28 -14.24
N ASN A 136 0.15 -2.05 -13.72
CA ASN A 136 1.34 -1.22 -13.76
C ASN A 136 2.34 -1.60 -12.66
N GLY A 137 3.31 -2.44 -12.98
CA GLY A 137 4.35 -2.90 -12.05
C GLY A 137 5.30 -1.81 -11.54
N GLU A 138 5.25 -0.60 -12.14
CA GLU A 138 6.11 0.53 -11.77
C GLU A 138 5.50 1.41 -10.67
N THR A 139 4.20 1.26 -10.38
CA THR A 139 3.50 2.08 -9.38
C THR A 139 4.09 1.92 -7.99
N ILE A 140 4.36 0.67 -7.57
CA ILE A 140 5.03 0.33 -6.31
C ILE A 140 6.32 -0.43 -6.65
N ALA A 141 7.30 0.26 -7.23
CA ALA A 141 8.51 -0.38 -7.77
C ALA A 141 9.68 -0.44 -6.79
N GLU A 142 9.65 0.31 -5.71
CA GLU A 142 10.75 0.43 -4.75
C GLU A 142 10.30 0.64 -3.31
N ALA A 143 11.24 0.45 -2.38
CA ALA A 143 11.01 0.71 -0.96
C ALA A 143 10.58 2.16 -0.71
N PRO A 144 9.77 2.42 0.33
CA PRO A 144 9.44 3.79 0.74
C PRO A 144 10.70 4.54 1.17
N TYR A 145 10.73 5.86 0.88
CA TYR A 145 11.78 6.77 1.34
C TYR A 145 11.14 8.04 1.93
N GLU A 146 11.91 8.75 2.73
CA GLU A 146 11.46 10.01 3.37
C GLU A 146 11.06 11.06 2.31
N GLY A 147 9.86 11.62 2.44
CA GLY A 147 9.32 12.61 1.50
C GLY A 147 8.63 12.04 0.25
N MET A 148 8.64 10.70 0.04
CA MET A 148 8.03 10.06 -1.12
C MET A 148 6.56 10.45 -1.30
N THR A 149 5.79 10.45 -0.22
CA THR A 149 4.35 10.76 -0.27
C THR A 149 4.08 12.21 -0.66
N ASP A 150 4.95 13.12 -0.26
CA ASP A 150 4.88 14.53 -0.69
C ASP A 150 5.25 14.68 -2.17
N ASP A 151 6.25 13.95 -2.65
CA ASP A 151 6.61 13.91 -4.06
C ASP A 151 5.43 13.42 -4.90
N ILE A 152 4.74 12.37 -4.47
CA ILE A 152 3.55 11.83 -5.16
C ILE A 152 2.43 12.87 -5.17
N ARG A 153 2.09 13.48 -4.03
CA ARG A 153 1.03 14.48 -3.90
C ARG A 153 1.30 15.71 -4.77
N ASN A 154 2.56 16.08 -4.91
CA ASN A 154 2.99 17.23 -5.72
C ASN A 154 3.13 16.92 -7.22
N GLY A 155 2.82 15.70 -7.66
CA GLY A 155 2.97 15.27 -9.04
C GLY A 155 4.42 15.07 -9.48
N ASN A 156 5.36 14.94 -8.54
CA ASN A 156 6.77 14.71 -8.83
C ASN A 156 7.10 13.24 -9.08
N TYR A 157 6.16 12.35 -8.80
CA TYR A 157 6.38 10.90 -8.84
C TYR A 157 5.63 10.21 -9.98
N TYR A 158 4.45 10.69 -10.40
CA TYR A 158 3.65 10.08 -11.45
C TYR A 158 3.29 11.00 -12.59
N ASP A 159 3.19 10.39 -13.75
CA ASP A 159 2.52 10.94 -14.91
C ASP A 159 1.64 9.90 -15.61
N GLU A 160 0.98 10.32 -16.67
CA GLU A 160 0.05 9.49 -17.47
C GLU A 160 0.73 8.30 -18.17
N ASN A 161 2.06 8.27 -18.27
CA ASN A 161 2.82 7.22 -18.98
C ASN A 161 3.82 6.48 -18.09
N TYR A 162 3.83 6.75 -16.80
CA TYR A 162 4.53 6.04 -15.74
C TYR A 162 5.96 5.63 -16.06
N ARG A 163 6.77 6.56 -16.54
CA ARG A 163 8.22 6.36 -16.65
C ARG A 163 8.89 6.78 -15.36
N ILE A 164 9.50 5.82 -14.70
CA ILE A 164 10.34 6.10 -13.55
C ILE A 164 11.66 6.68 -14.06
N ILE A 165 11.96 7.90 -13.63
CA ILE A 165 13.27 8.50 -13.77
C ILE A 165 13.90 8.69 -12.40
N LYS A 166 15.23 8.60 -12.32
CA LYS A 166 15.98 8.98 -11.12
C LYS A 166 16.42 10.42 -11.24
N LYS A 167 16.17 11.20 -10.19
CA LYS A 167 16.70 12.54 -10.03
C LYS A 167 17.23 12.66 -8.60
N ASP A 168 18.49 13.13 -8.46
CA ASP A 168 19.15 13.33 -7.17
C ASP A 168 19.12 12.09 -6.24
N GLY A 169 19.21 10.88 -6.84
CA GLY A 169 19.18 9.61 -6.13
C GLY A 169 17.79 9.02 -5.93
N HIS A 170 16.73 9.79 -6.13
CA HIS A 170 15.35 9.34 -6.09
C HIS A 170 14.86 8.92 -7.46
N LYS A 171 13.87 8.01 -7.48
CA LYS A 171 13.14 7.67 -8.69
C LYS A 171 11.95 8.59 -8.83
N TYR A 172 11.74 9.13 -10.03
CA TYR A 172 10.60 9.95 -10.39
C TYR A 172 9.92 9.35 -11.62
N VAL A 173 8.64 9.62 -11.75
CA VAL A 173 7.88 9.29 -12.96
C VAL A 173 7.79 10.54 -13.83
N GLN A 174 8.19 10.43 -15.10
CA GLN A 174 8.18 11.54 -16.03
C GLN A 174 7.00 11.43 -16.99
N LYS A 175 6.24 12.52 -17.11
CA LYS A 175 5.18 12.67 -18.09
C LYS A 175 5.69 12.53 -19.51
N GLN A 176 5.21 11.56 -20.27
CA GLN A 176 5.44 11.54 -21.70
C GLN A 176 4.48 12.52 -22.34
N LEU A 177 4.99 13.71 -22.72
CA LEU A 177 4.25 14.59 -23.60
C LEU A 177 4.06 13.84 -24.93
N ILE A 178 2.89 13.27 -25.16
CA ILE A 178 2.51 12.86 -26.48
C ILE A 178 2.17 14.16 -27.22
N LEU A 179 3.17 14.71 -27.89
CA LEU A 179 2.93 15.70 -28.92
C LEU A 179 2.22 14.97 -30.07
N LEU A 180 0.89 14.98 -30.03
CA LEU A 180 0.09 14.70 -31.21
C LEU A 180 0.30 15.88 -32.16
N PHE A 181 1.27 15.72 -33.04
CA PHE A 181 1.32 16.58 -34.23
C PHE A 181 0.16 16.15 -35.16
N TRP A 182 -0.78 17.06 -35.31
CA TRP A 182 -1.76 17.08 -36.41
C TRP A 182 -1.13 17.74 -37.62
#